data_5ec08ae16aa45af82424d8fdb86da8ac
#
_entry.id   5ec08ae16aa45af82424d8fdb86da8ac
#
_cell.length_a   1.000
_cell.length_b   1.000
_cell.length_c   1.000
_cell.angle_alpha   90.00
_cell.angle_beta   90.00
_cell.angle_gamma   90.00
#
_symmetry.space_group_name_H-M   'P 1'
#
loop_
_entity.id
_entity.type
_entity.pdbx_description
1 polymer ?
#
loop_
_entity_poly.entity_id
_entity_poly.type
_entity_poly.pdbx_seq_one_letter_code
_entity_poly.pdbx_strand_id
1 'polypeptide(L)'
;MGRIIAVANQKGGVGKSTTAINLSACLAEKGKKVLAIDIDPQGNTTSGLGADKNAVENTLYELLLGEAETKDTIIKNVVDNVDLIPSNMNLSGAEIELVDLEDKEFILKKITDKLRRKYDYIIMDCPPSLSMLTINALTAATSVLVPIQCEYYALEGLSQLIHTIEPVSYTHLTLPTIA
;
A
#
# COMPACT_ATOMS: atom_id res chain seq x y z
N MET A 1 0.47 -4.20 18.55
CA MET A 1 1.13 -3.81 17.29
C MET A 1 0.05 -3.60 16.24
N GLY A 2 0.13 -2.50 15.46
CA GLY A 2 -0.83 -2.19 14.42
C GLY A 2 -0.92 -3.26 13.32
N ARG A 3 -2.07 -3.39 12.68
CA ARG A 3 -2.28 -4.26 11.52
C ARG A 3 -1.85 -3.55 10.24
N ILE A 4 -1.17 -4.27 9.34
CA ILE A 4 -0.81 -3.77 8.01
C ILE A 4 -1.67 -4.54 6.99
N ILE A 5 -2.50 -3.83 6.24
CA ILE A 5 -3.45 -4.40 5.29
C ILE A 5 -3.10 -3.90 3.89
N ALA A 6 -2.74 -4.80 2.98
CA ALA A 6 -2.61 -4.47 1.57
C ALA A 6 -3.97 -4.68 0.86
N VAL A 7 -4.45 -3.65 0.16
CA VAL A 7 -5.65 -3.74 -0.70
C VAL A 7 -5.17 -4.00 -2.11
N ALA A 8 -5.26 -5.24 -2.56
CA ALA A 8 -4.63 -5.70 -3.80
C ALA A 8 -5.58 -6.52 -4.67
N ASN A 9 -5.56 -6.28 -5.97
CA ASN A 9 -6.16 -7.11 -7.00
C ASN A 9 -5.54 -6.73 -8.35
N GLN A 10 -5.23 -7.70 -9.20
CA GLN A 10 -4.67 -7.46 -10.53
C GLN A 10 -5.67 -6.79 -11.48
N LYS A 11 -6.96 -6.99 -11.27
CA LYS A 11 -8.00 -6.37 -12.10
C LYS A 11 -8.11 -4.88 -11.77
N GLY A 12 -8.04 -4.03 -12.81
CA GLY A 12 -8.35 -2.61 -12.71
C GLY A 12 -9.84 -2.37 -12.46
N GLY A 13 -10.18 -1.25 -11.80
CA GLY A 13 -11.59 -0.83 -11.65
C GLY A 13 -12.42 -1.62 -10.63
N VAL A 14 -11.85 -2.53 -9.85
CA VAL A 14 -12.58 -3.32 -8.84
C VAL A 14 -12.80 -2.60 -7.51
N GLY A 15 -12.39 -1.34 -7.41
CA GLY A 15 -12.60 -0.52 -6.23
C GLY A 15 -11.50 -0.60 -5.18
N LYS A 16 -10.24 -0.93 -5.53
CA LYS A 16 -9.10 -0.96 -4.59
C LYS A 16 -8.94 0.37 -3.84
N SER A 17 -8.69 1.46 -4.57
CA SER A 17 -8.50 2.80 -3.98
C SER A 17 -9.74 3.26 -3.21
N THR A 18 -10.94 3.02 -3.75
CA THR A 18 -12.19 3.31 -3.04
C THR A 18 -12.28 2.55 -1.72
N THR A 19 -11.89 1.28 -1.71
CA THR A 19 -11.87 0.46 -0.48
C THR A 19 -10.82 0.98 0.50
N ALA A 20 -9.61 1.30 0.05
CA ALA A 20 -8.53 1.81 0.90
C ALA A 20 -8.93 3.14 1.57
N ILE A 21 -9.48 4.08 0.80
CA ILE A 21 -9.94 5.40 1.28
C ILE A 21 -11.05 5.23 2.33
N ASN A 22 -12.13 4.51 1.98
CA ASN A 22 -13.28 4.37 2.87
C ASN A 22 -12.95 3.55 4.12
N LEU A 23 -12.15 2.48 4.00
CA LEU A 23 -11.69 1.71 5.15
C LEU A 23 -10.87 2.57 6.11
N SER A 24 -9.96 3.40 5.58
CA SER A 24 -9.15 4.32 6.39
C SER A 24 -10.04 5.32 7.14
N ALA A 25 -10.99 5.95 6.46
CA ALA A 25 -11.91 6.90 7.07
C ALA A 25 -12.81 6.24 8.13
N CYS A 26 -13.42 5.10 7.82
CA CYS A 26 -14.29 4.39 8.77
C CYS A 26 -13.56 3.89 10.01
N LEU A 27 -12.28 3.48 9.88
CA LEU A 27 -11.47 3.12 11.05
C LEU A 27 -11.14 4.34 11.90
N ALA A 28 -10.82 5.47 11.25
CA ALA A 28 -10.55 6.73 11.92
C ALA A 28 -11.77 7.28 12.68
N GLU A 29 -12.97 7.20 12.10
CA GLU A 29 -14.25 7.52 12.78
C GLU A 29 -14.46 6.68 14.05
N LYS A 30 -13.92 5.46 14.08
CA LYS A 30 -13.93 4.58 15.27
C LYS A 30 -12.78 4.90 16.27
N GLY A 31 -12.12 6.05 16.11
CA GLY A 31 -11.04 6.51 16.99
C GLY A 31 -9.71 5.77 16.80
N LYS A 32 -9.52 5.06 15.66
CA LYS A 32 -8.26 4.39 15.35
C LYS A 32 -7.31 5.36 14.67
N LYS A 33 -6.02 5.25 15.00
CA LYS A 33 -4.96 5.96 14.28
C LYS A 33 -4.59 5.18 13.03
N VAL A 34 -4.81 5.77 11.86
CA VAL A 34 -4.62 5.11 10.57
C VAL A 34 -3.51 5.82 9.79
N LEU A 35 -2.66 5.02 9.14
CA LEU A 35 -1.76 5.47 8.09
C LEU A 35 -2.22 4.87 6.77
N ALA A 36 -2.61 5.70 5.82
CA ALA A 36 -2.80 5.29 4.44
C ALA A 36 -1.46 5.40 3.69
N ILE A 37 -1.13 4.42 2.88
CA ILE A 37 0.04 4.45 1.97
C ILE A 37 -0.48 4.20 0.57
N ASP A 38 -0.34 5.18 -0.29
CA ASP A 38 -0.68 5.05 -1.70
C ASP A 38 0.53 4.46 -2.45
N ILE A 39 0.36 3.26 -3.02
CA ILE A 39 1.42 2.53 -3.74
C ILE A 39 1.17 2.55 -5.26
N ASP A 40 0.02 3.09 -5.68
CA ASP A 40 -0.29 3.24 -7.09
C ASP A 40 0.30 4.55 -7.64
N PRO A 41 1.13 4.52 -8.70
CA PRO A 41 1.63 5.73 -9.36
C PRO A 41 0.52 6.68 -9.82
N GLN A 42 -0.70 6.19 -10.03
CA GLN A 42 -1.85 7.05 -10.37
C GLN A 42 -2.24 8.01 -9.24
N GLY A 43 -1.87 7.72 -7.98
CA GLY A 43 -2.13 8.60 -6.85
C GLY A 43 -3.62 8.79 -6.55
N ASN A 44 -4.43 7.75 -6.76
CA ASN A 44 -5.89 7.84 -6.57
C ASN A 44 -6.27 7.94 -5.10
N THR A 45 -5.60 7.21 -4.22
CA THR A 45 -5.82 7.29 -2.77
C THR A 45 -5.30 8.63 -2.23
N THR A 46 -4.19 9.13 -2.76
CA THR A 46 -3.65 10.46 -2.42
C THR A 46 -4.66 11.56 -2.70
N SER A 47 -5.17 11.61 -3.93
CA SER A 47 -6.19 12.61 -4.30
C SER A 47 -7.53 12.39 -3.58
N GLY A 48 -7.93 11.14 -3.38
CA GLY A 48 -9.19 10.78 -2.72
C GLY A 48 -9.23 11.14 -1.24
N LEU A 49 -8.07 11.21 -0.58
CA LEU A 49 -7.92 11.71 0.81
C LEU A 49 -7.69 13.22 0.88
N GLY A 50 -7.74 13.93 -0.27
CA GLY A 50 -7.69 15.38 -0.33
C GLY A 50 -6.28 15.98 -0.45
N ALA A 51 -5.23 15.19 -0.64
CA ALA A 51 -3.90 15.70 -0.91
C ALA A 51 -3.69 16.00 -2.41
N ASP A 52 -3.06 17.12 -2.72
CA ASP A 52 -2.68 17.44 -4.10
C ASP A 52 -1.36 16.71 -4.47
N LYS A 53 -1.49 15.61 -5.19
CA LYS A 53 -0.36 14.78 -5.61
C LYS A 53 0.68 15.51 -6.49
N ASN A 54 0.33 16.67 -7.05
CA ASN A 54 1.25 17.46 -7.87
C ASN A 54 2.00 18.52 -7.04
N ALA A 55 1.54 18.80 -5.81
CA ALA A 55 2.14 19.80 -4.93
C ALA A 55 2.98 19.18 -3.80
N VAL A 56 2.96 17.86 -3.62
CA VAL A 56 3.77 17.17 -2.58
C VAL A 56 5.22 17.08 -3.01
N GLU A 57 6.13 17.49 -2.13
CA GLU A 57 7.58 17.44 -2.37
C GLU A 57 8.13 16.02 -2.22
N ASN A 58 7.71 15.31 -1.15
CA ASN A 58 8.19 13.97 -0.85
C ASN A 58 7.03 12.97 -0.91
N THR A 59 7.21 11.91 -1.66
CA THR A 59 6.23 10.85 -1.86
C THR A 59 6.81 9.49 -1.46
N LEU A 60 6.04 8.43 -1.66
CA LEU A 60 6.55 7.07 -1.48
C LEU A 60 7.77 6.78 -2.36
N TYR A 61 7.92 7.46 -3.51
CA TYR A 61 9.07 7.29 -4.40
C TYR A 61 10.38 7.63 -3.68
N GLU A 62 10.51 8.87 -3.19
CA GLU A 62 11.71 9.34 -2.50
C GLU A 62 11.97 8.52 -1.22
N LEU A 63 10.91 8.09 -0.55
CA LEU A 63 11.01 7.27 0.66
C LEU A 63 11.57 5.86 0.37
N LEU A 64 11.15 5.21 -0.72
CA LEU A 64 11.64 3.88 -1.11
C LEU A 64 13.10 3.89 -1.54
N LEU A 65 13.54 4.97 -2.19
CA LEU A 65 14.93 5.16 -2.62
C LEU A 65 15.85 5.65 -1.50
N GLY A 66 15.28 6.00 -0.33
CA GLY A 66 16.05 6.52 0.80
C GLY A 66 16.48 7.98 0.64
N GLU A 67 15.88 8.71 -0.29
CA GLU A 67 16.12 10.13 -0.56
C GLU A 67 15.35 11.06 0.39
N ALA A 68 14.28 10.54 1.03
CA ALA A 68 13.50 11.26 2.04
C ALA A 68 13.34 10.45 3.32
N GLU A 69 13.24 11.15 4.45
CA GLU A 69 12.90 10.50 5.72
C GLU A 69 11.38 10.31 5.86
N THR A 70 10.98 9.25 6.55
CA THR A 70 9.56 8.95 6.80
C THR A 70 8.78 10.12 7.42
N LYS A 71 9.43 10.93 8.29
CA LYS A 71 8.78 12.07 8.94
C LYS A 71 8.45 13.20 7.96
N ASP A 72 9.26 13.36 6.92
CA ASP A 72 9.14 14.43 5.92
C ASP A 72 8.22 14.00 4.76
N THR A 73 7.91 12.70 4.66
CA THR A 73 7.01 12.13 3.64
C THR A 73 5.56 12.02 4.15
N ILE A 74 5.35 11.85 5.47
CA ILE A 74 4.00 11.67 6.01
C ILE A 74 3.26 13.00 6.09
N ILE A 75 2.17 13.12 5.35
CA ILE A 75 1.19 14.20 5.50
C ILE A 75 0.27 13.84 6.67
N LYS A 76 0.25 14.71 7.68
CA LYS A 76 -0.52 14.49 8.91
C LYS A 76 -1.95 14.97 8.77
N ASN A 77 -2.88 14.16 9.33
CA ASN A 77 -4.29 14.53 9.44
C ASN A 77 -4.90 15.01 8.12
N VAL A 78 -4.66 14.27 7.01
CA VAL A 78 -5.35 14.55 5.73
C VAL A 78 -6.86 14.40 5.88
N VAL A 79 -7.28 13.52 6.80
CA VAL A 79 -8.60 13.41 7.41
C VAL A 79 -8.34 13.18 8.90
N ASP A 80 -9.28 13.49 9.78
CA ASP A 80 -9.15 13.28 11.22
C ASP A 80 -8.72 11.85 11.54
N ASN A 81 -7.61 11.70 12.29
CA ASN A 81 -6.95 10.43 12.62
C ASN A 81 -6.41 9.61 11.43
N VAL A 82 -6.36 10.18 10.21
CA VAL A 82 -5.71 9.57 9.04
C VAL A 82 -4.50 10.40 8.64
N ASP A 83 -3.33 9.76 8.68
CA ASP A 83 -2.11 10.25 8.05
C ASP A 83 -1.92 9.57 6.70
N LEU A 84 -1.16 10.18 5.79
CA LEU A 84 -0.95 9.68 4.43
C LEU A 84 0.53 9.70 4.05
N ILE A 85 1.04 8.61 3.47
CA ILE A 85 2.22 8.61 2.61
C ILE A 85 1.69 8.70 1.17
N PRO A 86 1.90 9.84 0.49
CA PRO A 86 1.33 10.09 -0.82
C PRO A 86 2.11 9.40 -1.95
N SER A 87 1.46 9.32 -3.12
CA SER A 87 2.05 8.86 -4.38
C SER A 87 1.79 9.84 -5.51
N ASN A 88 2.65 9.79 -6.51
CA ASN A 88 2.46 10.45 -7.79
C ASN A 88 3.12 9.63 -8.92
N MET A 89 3.07 10.14 -10.15
CA MET A 89 3.59 9.44 -11.34
C MET A 89 5.08 9.10 -11.27
N ASN A 90 5.88 9.79 -10.46
CA ASN A 90 7.31 9.49 -10.29
C ASN A 90 7.53 8.08 -9.73
N LEU A 91 6.57 7.57 -8.94
CA LEU A 91 6.65 6.23 -8.36
C LEU A 91 6.79 5.13 -9.42
N SER A 92 6.38 5.38 -10.68
CA SER A 92 6.64 4.44 -11.78
C SER A 92 8.14 4.22 -12.03
N GLY A 93 8.98 5.21 -11.74
CA GLY A 93 10.45 5.11 -11.86
C GLY A 93 11.06 4.17 -10.82
N ALA A 94 10.47 4.10 -9.64
CA ALA A 94 10.96 3.24 -8.56
C ALA A 94 11.02 1.75 -8.95
N GLU A 95 10.15 1.29 -9.84
CA GLU A 95 10.17 -0.11 -10.31
C GLU A 95 11.49 -0.48 -11.02
N ILE A 96 12.10 0.47 -11.70
CA ILE A 96 13.39 0.27 -12.38
C ILE A 96 14.55 0.41 -11.38
N GLU A 97 14.51 1.45 -10.57
CA GLU A 97 15.61 1.81 -9.65
C GLU A 97 15.72 0.83 -8.48
N LEU A 98 14.62 0.27 -8.01
CA LEU A 98 14.63 -0.75 -6.97
C LEU A 98 15.29 -2.07 -7.42
N VAL A 99 15.38 -2.35 -8.74
CA VAL A 99 15.91 -3.64 -9.25
C VAL A 99 17.36 -3.89 -8.81
N ASP A 100 18.15 -2.85 -8.69
CA ASP A 100 19.57 -2.93 -8.36
C ASP A 100 19.86 -2.89 -6.85
N LEU A 101 18.81 -2.72 -6.02
CA LEU A 101 18.98 -2.64 -4.56
C LEU A 101 18.99 -4.03 -3.91
N GLU A 102 19.81 -4.20 -2.89
CA GLU A 102 19.78 -5.37 -2.01
C GLU A 102 18.49 -5.37 -1.16
N ASP A 103 17.92 -6.56 -0.93
CA ASP A 103 16.67 -6.73 -0.16
C ASP A 103 15.51 -5.86 -0.69
N LYS A 104 15.45 -5.63 -1.98
CA LYS A 104 14.48 -4.74 -2.66
C LYS A 104 13.02 -5.07 -2.34
N GLU A 105 12.71 -6.31 -2.08
CA GLU A 105 11.35 -6.77 -1.72
C GLU A 105 10.95 -6.39 -0.28
N PHE A 106 11.92 -6.03 0.57
CA PHE A 106 11.73 -5.75 1.99
C PHE A 106 11.82 -4.27 2.38
N ILE A 107 12.05 -3.39 1.43
CA ILE A 107 12.26 -1.96 1.72
C ILE A 107 11.05 -1.37 2.44
N LEU A 108 9.85 -1.56 1.88
CA LEU A 108 8.61 -1.07 2.49
C LEU A 108 8.32 -1.75 3.84
N LYS A 109 8.66 -3.04 3.97
CA LYS A 109 8.55 -3.74 5.25
C LYS A 109 9.42 -3.10 6.33
N LYS A 110 10.69 -2.80 6.03
CA LYS A 110 11.61 -2.14 6.96
C LYS A 110 11.06 -0.78 7.43
N ILE A 111 10.36 -0.05 6.56
CA ILE A 111 9.71 1.23 6.85
C ILE A 111 8.46 1.02 7.74
N THR A 112 7.57 0.15 7.30
CA THR A 112 6.27 -0.06 7.97
C THR A 112 6.42 -0.72 9.34
N ASP A 113 7.40 -1.58 9.55
CA ASP A 113 7.68 -2.21 10.86
C ASP A 113 8.04 -1.16 11.94
N LYS A 114 8.72 -0.07 11.56
CA LYS A 114 9.00 1.06 12.45
C LYS A 114 7.71 1.86 12.77
N LEU A 115 6.81 1.96 11.80
CA LEU A 115 5.56 2.73 11.91
C LEU A 115 4.46 1.98 12.67
N ARG A 116 4.42 0.64 12.65
CA ARG A 116 3.42 -0.21 13.33
C ARG A 116 3.20 0.09 14.81
N ARG A 117 4.17 0.74 15.47
CA ARG A 117 4.05 1.13 16.88
C ARG A 117 3.26 2.41 17.08
N LYS A 118 3.09 3.21 16.02
CA LYS A 118 2.47 4.55 16.06
C LYS A 118 1.03 4.55 15.57
N TYR A 119 0.64 3.53 14.78
CA TYR A 119 -0.67 3.42 14.15
C TYR A 119 -1.35 2.10 14.53
N ASP A 120 -2.69 2.14 14.66
CA ASP A 120 -3.50 0.95 14.87
C ASP A 120 -3.64 0.15 13.58
N TYR A 121 -3.72 0.87 12.44
CA TYR A 121 -3.81 0.30 11.10
C TYR A 121 -2.90 1.05 10.14
N ILE A 122 -2.29 0.28 9.24
CA ILE A 122 -1.61 0.79 8.03
C ILE A 122 -2.35 0.16 6.85
N ILE A 123 -2.95 0.98 6.00
CA ILE A 123 -3.71 0.56 4.82
C ILE A 123 -2.89 0.93 3.59
N MET A 124 -2.57 -0.06 2.76
CA MET A 124 -1.77 0.12 1.55
C MET A 124 -2.65 -0.09 0.32
N ASP A 125 -2.79 0.91 -0.53
CA ASP A 125 -3.49 0.81 -1.82
C ASP A 125 -2.51 0.40 -2.91
N CYS A 126 -2.69 -0.81 -3.45
CA CYS A 126 -1.79 -1.40 -4.42
C CYS A 126 -2.22 -1.13 -5.88
N PRO A 127 -1.26 -0.98 -6.82
CA PRO A 127 -1.57 -0.88 -8.23
C PRO A 127 -2.16 -2.19 -8.78
N PRO A 128 -2.77 -2.17 -9.98
CA PRO A 128 -3.35 -3.36 -10.61
C PRO A 128 -2.30 -4.29 -11.25
N SER A 129 -1.02 -4.05 -11.01
CA SER A 129 0.10 -4.84 -11.52
C SER A 129 0.74 -5.69 -10.42
N LEU A 130 1.34 -6.83 -10.80
CA LEU A 130 2.20 -7.61 -9.91
C LEU A 130 3.66 -7.17 -10.06
N SER A 131 3.89 -5.90 -9.87
CA SER A 131 5.20 -5.28 -9.96
C SER A 131 5.99 -5.36 -8.64
N MET A 132 7.22 -4.84 -8.65
CA MET A 132 8.05 -4.74 -7.45
C MET A 132 7.37 -3.94 -6.33
N LEU A 133 6.57 -2.94 -6.67
CA LEU A 133 5.79 -2.15 -5.70
C LEU A 133 4.75 -3.02 -4.98
N THR A 134 4.01 -3.85 -5.73
CA THR A 134 3.03 -4.78 -5.15
C THR A 134 3.72 -5.85 -4.30
N ILE A 135 4.88 -6.38 -4.72
CA ILE A 135 5.67 -7.34 -3.93
C ILE A 135 6.08 -6.71 -2.60
N ASN A 136 6.58 -5.46 -2.60
CA ASN A 136 6.91 -4.72 -1.39
C ASN A 136 5.69 -4.57 -0.44
N ALA A 137 4.51 -4.25 -1.00
CA ALA A 137 3.28 -4.16 -0.21
C ALA A 137 2.91 -5.50 0.42
N LEU A 138 2.92 -6.58 -0.36
CA LEU A 138 2.57 -7.93 0.12
C LEU A 138 3.56 -8.43 1.17
N THR A 139 4.85 -8.17 1.00
CA THR A 139 5.90 -8.54 1.96
C THR A 139 5.76 -7.78 3.29
N ALA A 140 5.33 -6.52 3.24
CA ALA A 140 5.09 -5.69 4.42
C ALA A 140 3.76 -6.03 5.13
N ALA A 141 2.77 -6.54 4.41
CA ALA A 141 1.42 -6.76 4.91
C ALA A 141 1.33 -7.88 5.93
N THR A 142 0.45 -7.70 6.93
CA THR A 142 0.00 -8.78 7.84
C THR A 142 -1.28 -9.44 7.34
N SER A 143 -2.00 -8.77 6.44
CA SER A 143 -3.24 -9.27 5.83
C SER A 143 -3.39 -8.65 4.44
N VAL A 144 -4.03 -9.38 3.53
CA VAL A 144 -4.40 -8.89 2.21
C VAL A 144 -5.91 -8.83 2.12
N LEU A 145 -6.45 -7.68 1.70
CA LEU A 145 -7.86 -7.49 1.38
C LEU A 145 -7.99 -7.44 -0.13
N VAL A 146 -8.81 -8.32 -0.68
CA VAL A 146 -8.99 -8.46 -2.13
C VAL A 146 -10.41 -8.03 -2.50
N PRO A 147 -10.62 -6.78 -2.98
CA PRO A 147 -11.91 -6.37 -3.49
C PRO A 147 -12.26 -7.16 -4.75
N ILE A 148 -13.41 -7.83 -4.77
CA ILE A 148 -13.87 -8.66 -5.89
C ILE A 148 -15.24 -8.16 -6.33
N GLN A 149 -15.40 -7.93 -7.63
CA GLN A 149 -16.72 -7.74 -8.23
C GLN A 149 -17.34 -9.11 -8.53
N CYS A 150 -18.64 -9.25 -8.31
CA CYS A 150 -19.37 -10.50 -8.59
C CYS A 150 -19.55 -10.73 -10.11
N GLU A 151 -18.45 -10.94 -10.81
CA GLU A 151 -18.39 -11.21 -12.25
C GLU A 151 -17.74 -12.55 -12.52
N TYR A 152 -18.08 -13.18 -13.66
CA TYR A 152 -17.59 -14.52 -14.03
C TYR A 152 -16.06 -14.64 -14.03
N TYR A 153 -15.34 -13.61 -14.51
CA TYR A 153 -13.86 -13.60 -14.58
C TYR A 153 -13.14 -13.17 -13.29
N ALA A 154 -13.89 -12.88 -12.22
CA ALA A 154 -13.27 -12.42 -10.97
C ALA A 154 -12.43 -13.51 -10.29
N LEU A 155 -12.79 -14.79 -10.46
CA LEU A 155 -12.08 -15.93 -9.89
C LEU A 155 -10.71 -16.18 -10.54
N GLU A 156 -10.55 -15.87 -11.81
CA GLU A 156 -9.26 -16.02 -12.51
C GLU A 156 -8.21 -15.06 -11.94
N GLY A 157 -8.56 -13.78 -11.75
CA GLY A 157 -7.69 -12.79 -11.13
C GLY A 157 -7.33 -13.13 -9.69
N LEU A 158 -8.25 -13.72 -8.92
CA LEU A 158 -8.00 -14.19 -7.56
C LEU A 158 -7.00 -15.35 -7.55
N SER A 159 -7.13 -16.31 -8.45
CA SER A 159 -6.20 -17.45 -8.56
C SER A 159 -4.78 -16.98 -8.86
N GLN A 160 -4.60 -16.04 -9.78
CA GLN A 160 -3.29 -15.47 -10.12
C GLN A 160 -2.69 -14.71 -8.92
N LEU A 161 -3.49 -13.95 -8.17
CA LEU A 161 -3.02 -13.26 -6.97
C LEU A 161 -2.58 -14.24 -5.88
N ILE A 162 -3.32 -15.34 -5.66
CA ILE A 162 -2.95 -16.39 -4.70
C ILE A 162 -1.61 -17.01 -5.10
N HIS A 163 -1.41 -17.36 -6.36
CA HIS A 163 -0.13 -17.90 -6.87
C HIS A 163 1.05 -16.92 -6.68
N THR A 164 0.80 -15.63 -6.62
CA THR A 164 1.84 -14.64 -6.32
C THR A 164 2.11 -14.51 -4.82
N ILE A 165 1.07 -14.62 -3.99
CA ILE A 165 1.21 -14.54 -2.52
C ILE A 165 1.93 -15.77 -1.98
N GLU A 166 1.70 -16.97 -2.53
CA GLU A 166 2.33 -18.21 -2.09
C GLU A 166 3.87 -18.16 -2.06
N PRO A 167 4.58 -17.81 -3.15
CA PRO A 167 6.04 -17.67 -3.12
C PRO A 167 6.53 -16.61 -2.14
N VAL A 168 5.84 -15.46 -2.06
CA VAL A 168 6.16 -14.40 -1.11
C VAL A 168 6.05 -14.91 0.32
N SER A 169 5.06 -15.74 0.63
CA SER A 169 4.86 -16.31 1.96
C SER A 169 5.89 -17.42 2.29
N TYR A 170 6.28 -18.25 1.33
CA TYR A 170 7.30 -19.29 1.53
C TYR A 170 8.69 -18.72 1.79
N THR A 171 9.03 -17.62 1.15
CA THR A 171 10.33 -16.95 1.34
C THR A 171 10.35 -16.05 2.58
N HIS A 172 9.20 -15.66 3.14
CA HIS A 172 9.11 -14.59 4.13
C HIS A 172 8.42 -14.97 5.47
N LEU A 173 8.21 -16.25 5.75
CA LEU A 173 7.84 -16.85 7.06
C LEU A 173 6.52 -16.36 7.74
N THR A 174 5.73 -15.49 7.14
CA THR A 174 4.41 -15.12 7.67
C THR A 174 3.40 -14.96 6.54
N LEU A 175 2.42 -15.86 6.49
CA LEU A 175 1.29 -15.75 5.56
C LEU A 175 0.41 -14.55 5.96
N PRO A 176 0.19 -13.57 5.05
CA PRO A 176 -0.90 -12.63 5.27
C PRO A 176 -2.24 -13.36 5.23
N THR A 177 -3.13 -13.06 6.17
CA THR A 177 -4.49 -13.60 6.14
C THR A 177 -5.25 -12.94 4.99
N ILE A 178 -5.80 -13.75 4.07
CA ILE A 178 -6.67 -13.28 2.98
C ILE A 178 -8.08 -13.08 3.57
N ALA A 179 -8.63 -11.91 3.36
CA ALA A 179 -10.00 -11.55 3.75
C ALA A 179 -10.81 -11.04 2.56
#